data_211606a032e2f69b358c983cd88d6f45
#
_entry.id   211606a032e2f69b358c983cd88d6f45
#
_cell.length_a   1.000
_cell.length_b   1.000
_cell.length_c   1.000
_cell.angle_alpha   90.00
_cell.angle_beta   90.00
_cell.angle_gamma   90.00
#
_symmetry.space_group_name_H-M   'P 1'
#
loop_
_entity.id
_entity.type
_entity.pdbx_description
1 polymer ?
#
loop_
_entity_poly.entity_id
_entity_poly.type
_entity_poly.pdbx_seq_one_letter_code
_entity_poly.pdbx_strand_id
1 'polypeptide(L)'
;HKRGWIEYINLENYSVFDQVENNPSIETAEKIISEFSGHNISTIIGMGGGSVLDIAKYCGYKMNKNKILIPTTFGSGSEVTRISVLKVNNKKQSFHSDRLLADMAIIDSSFIYNTPEKILKNSFIDALAQCSEGYDSKLANVYTRFLCEKAFYYLEKGIENNEYENIVMGSLLSGLGFGNCSTTLGHALSYVFSNEGVSHGHALAFTTTLSHRFNKSIFFSRFQKLVKKLNFEKIQLKLNVEEASELILKDKKHLDNNPRLVTKKDIILLLNIIKSGKSLDILDTFS
;
A
#
# COMPACT_ATOMS: atom_id res chain seq x y z
N HIS A 1 1.69 15.99 -13.04
CA HIS A 1 2.20 16.74 -14.19
C HIS A 1 2.20 15.95 -15.49
N LYS A 2 2.77 14.75 -15.56
CA LYS A 2 2.79 13.93 -16.79
C LYS A 2 1.40 13.63 -17.39
N ARG A 3 0.32 13.77 -16.63
CA ARG A 3 -1.07 13.57 -17.04
C ARG A 3 -1.85 14.90 -17.17
N GLY A 4 -1.20 16.06 -17.05
CA GLY A 4 -1.82 17.38 -17.18
C GLY A 4 -2.79 17.77 -16.06
N TRP A 5 -2.92 16.99 -15.00
CA TRP A 5 -3.94 17.21 -13.97
C TRP A 5 -3.81 18.51 -13.18
N ILE A 6 -2.64 19.15 -13.19
CA ILE A 6 -2.47 20.44 -12.53
C ILE A 6 -3.34 21.53 -13.18
N GLU A 7 -3.70 21.35 -14.44
CA GLU A 7 -4.56 22.27 -15.18
C GLU A 7 -6.02 22.29 -14.67
N TYR A 8 -6.41 21.22 -13.94
CA TYR A 8 -7.73 21.15 -13.30
C TYR A 8 -7.80 21.88 -11.96
N ILE A 9 -6.65 22.30 -11.44
CA ILE A 9 -6.58 23.01 -10.16
C ILE A 9 -6.30 24.47 -10.46
N ASN A 10 -7.33 25.31 -10.30
CA ASN A 10 -7.17 26.76 -10.47
C ASN A 10 -6.52 27.36 -9.21
N LEU A 11 -5.20 27.42 -9.18
CA LEU A 11 -4.42 27.97 -8.09
C LEU A 11 -3.73 29.26 -8.52
N GLU A 12 -3.74 30.24 -7.63
CA GLU A 12 -2.93 31.45 -7.76
C GLU A 12 -1.66 31.32 -6.88
N ASN A 13 -0.53 31.82 -7.38
CA ASN A 13 0.73 31.90 -6.63
C ASN A 13 1.22 30.54 -6.09
N TYR A 14 1.47 29.58 -6.96
CA TYR A 14 1.99 28.28 -6.60
C TYR A 14 3.35 28.00 -7.25
N SER A 15 4.12 27.10 -6.63
CA SER A 15 5.34 26.51 -7.18
C SER A 15 5.16 24.99 -7.29
N VAL A 16 5.77 24.38 -8.31
CA VAL A 16 5.61 22.95 -8.59
C VAL A 16 6.93 22.21 -8.49
N PHE A 17 6.93 21.09 -7.77
CA PHE A 17 7.98 20.08 -7.84
C PHE A 17 7.40 18.80 -8.45
N ASP A 18 7.89 18.39 -9.64
CA ASP A 18 7.34 17.28 -10.41
C ASP A 18 8.30 16.07 -10.58
N GLN A 19 9.42 16.07 -9.85
CA GLN A 19 10.50 15.08 -9.97
C GLN A 19 10.46 14.03 -8.86
N VAL A 20 9.26 13.67 -8.36
CA VAL A 20 9.11 12.59 -7.38
C VAL A 20 9.23 11.23 -8.08
N GLU A 21 10.21 10.45 -7.66
CA GLU A 21 10.44 9.10 -8.16
C GLU A 21 9.53 8.05 -7.51
N ASN A 22 9.38 6.92 -8.15
CA ASN A 22 8.70 5.77 -7.55
C ASN A 22 9.51 5.24 -6.35
N ASN A 23 8.83 4.93 -5.23
CA ASN A 23 9.47 4.63 -3.95
C ASN A 23 10.44 5.75 -3.55
N PRO A 24 9.93 6.93 -3.18
CA PRO A 24 10.71 8.15 -3.02
C PRO A 24 11.73 8.04 -1.90
N SER A 25 12.82 8.78 -2.04
CA SER A 25 13.90 8.81 -1.07
C SER A 25 13.78 9.98 -0.10
N ILE A 26 14.47 9.87 1.03
CA ILE A 26 14.56 10.96 1.99
C ILE A 26 15.32 12.15 1.38
N GLU A 27 16.28 11.87 0.53
CA GLU A 27 17.07 12.87 -0.21
C GLU A 27 16.17 13.73 -1.13
N THR A 28 15.17 13.11 -1.78
CA THR A 28 14.17 13.86 -2.55
C THR A 28 13.33 14.77 -1.65
N ALA A 29 12.94 14.30 -0.46
CA ALA A 29 12.22 15.13 0.49
C ALA A 29 13.08 16.31 0.99
N GLU A 30 14.35 16.06 1.32
CA GLU A 30 15.31 17.09 1.75
C GLU A 30 15.58 18.12 0.65
N LYS A 31 15.68 17.69 -0.61
CA LYS A 31 15.79 18.58 -1.77
C LYS A 31 14.58 19.52 -1.83
N ILE A 32 13.37 19.01 -1.74
CA ILE A 32 12.13 19.81 -1.75
C ILE A 32 12.13 20.82 -0.59
N ILE A 33 12.44 20.35 0.62
CA ILE A 33 12.48 21.20 1.80
C ILE A 33 13.51 22.34 1.64
N SER A 34 14.71 22.03 1.14
CA SER A 34 15.75 23.01 0.89
C SER A 34 15.34 24.02 -0.17
N GLU A 35 14.78 23.55 -1.29
CA GLU A 35 14.37 24.39 -2.41
C GLU A 35 13.30 25.42 -2.01
N PHE A 36 12.35 25.01 -1.17
CA PHE A 36 11.21 25.85 -0.79
C PHE A 36 11.30 26.47 0.61
N SER A 37 12.36 26.25 1.36
CA SER A 37 12.51 26.75 2.74
C SER A 37 12.47 28.30 2.83
N GLY A 38 12.94 29.01 1.81
CA GLY A 38 12.92 30.47 1.73
C GLY A 38 11.61 31.06 1.20
N HIS A 39 10.65 30.25 0.79
CA HIS A 39 9.40 30.69 0.19
C HIS A 39 8.30 30.83 1.26
N ASN A 40 7.43 31.83 1.09
CA ASN A 40 6.26 32.00 1.96
C ASN A 40 5.15 31.00 1.59
N ILE A 41 5.36 29.74 1.95
CA ILE A 41 4.42 28.63 1.69
C ILE A 41 3.52 28.45 2.91
N SER A 42 2.21 28.40 2.70
CA SER A 42 1.22 28.07 3.73
C SER A 42 0.82 26.59 3.68
N THR A 43 0.77 26.00 2.50
CA THR A 43 0.17 24.67 2.27
C THR A 43 0.98 23.89 1.24
N ILE A 44 1.14 22.61 1.46
CA ILE A 44 1.71 21.66 0.50
C ILE A 44 0.57 20.82 -0.06
N ILE A 45 0.45 20.79 -1.40
CA ILE A 45 -0.53 19.98 -2.10
C ILE A 45 0.20 18.79 -2.72
N GLY A 46 -0.11 17.58 -2.27
CA GLY A 46 0.35 16.34 -2.88
C GLY A 46 -0.70 15.80 -3.85
N MET A 47 -0.44 15.90 -5.17
CA MET A 47 -1.33 15.35 -6.19
C MET A 47 -0.64 14.25 -6.96
N GLY A 48 -1.03 12.99 -6.73
CA GLY A 48 -0.37 11.84 -7.36
C GLY A 48 -0.67 10.51 -6.70
N GLY A 49 0.11 9.49 -7.03
CA GLY A 49 0.06 8.20 -6.35
C GLY A 49 0.75 8.23 -4.99
N GLY A 50 0.72 7.11 -4.26
CA GLY A 50 1.25 6.99 -2.90
C GLY A 50 2.64 7.60 -2.69
N SER A 51 3.56 7.47 -3.67
CA SER A 51 4.90 8.07 -3.62
C SER A 51 4.87 9.60 -3.47
N VAL A 52 4.00 10.27 -4.24
CA VAL A 52 3.84 11.73 -4.17
C VAL A 52 3.17 12.14 -2.87
N LEU A 53 2.15 11.38 -2.44
CA LEU A 53 1.43 11.66 -1.20
C LEU A 53 2.35 11.51 0.02
N ASP A 54 3.21 10.49 0.04
CA ASP A 54 4.15 10.24 1.13
C ASP A 54 5.21 11.36 1.24
N ILE A 55 5.76 11.81 0.11
CA ILE A 55 6.67 12.97 0.08
C ILE A 55 5.95 14.24 0.58
N ALA A 56 4.75 14.52 0.09
CA ALA A 56 4.00 15.71 0.49
C ALA A 56 3.71 15.71 2.00
N LYS A 57 3.33 14.55 2.57
CA LYS A 57 3.15 14.38 4.02
C LYS A 57 4.43 14.64 4.78
N TYR A 58 5.54 14.05 4.36
CA TYR A 58 6.81 14.19 5.03
C TYR A 58 7.33 15.64 4.99
N CYS A 59 7.29 16.27 3.81
CA CYS A 59 7.67 17.68 3.66
C CYS A 59 6.78 18.59 4.50
N GLY A 60 5.45 18.42 4.47
CA GLY A 60 4.52 19.19 5.30
C GLY A 60 4.79 19.03 6.79
N TYR A 61 5.08 17.80 7.23
CA TYR A 61 5.49 17.52 8.61
C TYR A 61 6.77 18.25 8.99
N LYS A 62 7.81 18.18 8.16
CA LYS A 62 9.12 18.80 8.45
C LYS A 62 9.08 20.32 8.39
N MET A 63 8.36 20.87 7.43
CA MET A 63 8.22 22.32 7.25
C MET A 63 7.11 22.94 8.13
N ASN A 64 6.38 22.12 8.88
CA ASN A 64 5.23 22.54 9.70
C ASN A 64 4.17 23.29 8.87
N LYS A 65 3.77 22.71 7.72
CA LYS A 65 2.79 23.27 6.79
C LYS A 65 1.55 22.39 6.72
N ASN A 66 0.42 23.01 6.35
CA ASN A 66 -0.80 22.28 6.04
C ASN A 66 -0.59 21.35 4.82
N LYS A 67 -1.33 20.25 4.78
CA LYS A 67 -1.23 19.23 3.74
C LYS A 67 -2.61 18.98 3.13
N ILE A 68 -2.71 19.16 1.81
CA ILE A 68 -3.86 18.73 1.02
C ILE A 68 -3.40 17.59 0.13
N LEU A 69 -4.06 16.44 0.20
CA LEU A 69 -3.67 15.26 -0.56
C LEU A 69 -4.76 14.88 -1.55
N ILE A 70 -4.36 14.70 -2.81
CA ILE A 70 -5.23 14.38 -3.93
C ILE A 70 -4.70 13.10 -4.58
N PRO A 71 -5.20 11.92 -4.20
CA PRO A 71 -4.76 10.66 -4.79
C PRO A 71 -5.18 10.57 -6.26
N THR A 72 -4.29 10.08 -7.10
CA THR A 72 -4.54 9.82 -8.52
C THR A 72 -4.35 8.35 -8.87
N THR A 73 -4.02 7.53 -7.87
CA THR A 73 -4.10 6.07 -7.86
C THR A 73 -4.76 5.65 -6.56
N PHE A 74 -5.59 4.64 -6.61
CA PHE A 74 -6.42 4.23 -5.48
C PHE A 74 -6.01 2.85 -5.00
N GLY A 75 -5.22 2.80 -3.93
CA GLY A 75 -4.67 1.56 -3.39
C GLY A 75 -3.85 1.75 -2.13
N SER A 76 -3.01 2.77 -2.06
CA SER A 76 -2.10 2.95 -0.92
C SER A 76 -2.76 3.44 0.36
N GLY A 77 -3.90 4.14 0.26
CA GLY A 77 -4.56 4.82 1.38
C GLY A 77 -3.71 5.92 2.03
N SER A 78 -2.63 6.35 1.36
CA SER A 78 -1.69 7.32 1.93
C SER A 78 -2.36 8.65 2.27
N GLU A 79 -3.39 9.04 1.55
CA GLU A 79 -4.14 10.28 1.74
C GLU A 79 -4.87 10.39 3.09
N VAL A 80 -5.16 9.25 3.73
CA VAL A 80 -5.90 9.19 5.01
C VAL A 80 -5.13 8.48 6.12
N THR A 81 -3.84 8.18 5.91
CA THR A 81 -3.03 7.50 6.92
C THR A 81 -1.97 8.42 7.54
N ARG A 82 -1.59 8.11 8.79
CA ARG A 82 -0.48 8.76 9.52
C ARG A 82 0.90 8.20 9.16
N ILE A 83 1.03 7.55 7.99
CA ILE A 83 2.20 6.81 7.57
C ILE A 83 2.79 7.46 6.32
N SER A 84 4.10 7.67 6.29
CA SER A 84 4.86 8.04 5.09
C SER A 84 5.99 7.04 4.91
N VAL A 85 6.12 6.46 3.73
CA VAL A 85 7.15 5.44 3.42
C VAL A 85 8.16 6.04 2.45
N LEU A 86 9.40 6.22 2.93
CA LEU A 86 10.52 6.74 2.14
C LEU A 86 11.68 5.75 2.15
N LYS A 87 12.54 5.82 1.15
CA LYS A 87 13.84 5.13 1.18
C LYS A 87 14.84 5.94 2.00
N VAL A 88 15.49 5.26 2.93
CA VAL A 88 16.63 5.76 3.69
C VAL A 88 17.77 4.75 3.51
N ASN A 89 18.92 5.17 3.01
CA ASN A 89 20.04 4.27 2.68
C ASN A 89 19.59 3.08 1.80
N ASN A 90 18.81 3.36 0.76
CA ASN A 90 18.25 2.38 -0.19
C ASN A 90 17.28 1.33 0.43
N LYS A 91 16.84 1.51 1.67
CA LYS A 91 15.86 0.63 2.33
C LYS A 91 14.58 1.40 2.61
N LYS A 92 13.42 0.77 2.39
CA LYS A 92 12.12 1.35 2.75
C LYS A 92 12.04 1.50 4.27
N GLN A 93 11.70 2.70 4.71
CA GLN A 93 11.44 3.03 6.11
C GLN A 93 10.09 3.72 6.23
N SER A 94 9.27 3.26 7.17
CA SER A 94 7.98 3.86 7.48
C SER A 94 8.13 4.87 8.62
N PHE A 95 7.68 6.09 8.37
CA PHE A 95 7.56 7.15 9.37
C PHE A 95 6.12 7.19 9.87
N HIS A 96 5.92 7.27 11.17
CA HIS A 96 4.61 7.27 11.83
C HIS A 96 4.46 8.49 12.72
N SER A 97 3.45 9.31 12.48
CA SER A 97 3.12 10.46 13.33
C SER A 97 1.72 10.98 12.99
N ASP A 98 0.96 11.42 13.98
CA ASP A 98 -0.32 12.10 13.73
C ASP A 98 -0.14 13.39 12.92
N ARG A 99 1.03 14.02 13.00
CA ARG A 99 1.39 15.19 12.19
C ARG A 99 1.59 14.88 10.69
N LEU A 100 1.65 13.60 10.29
CA LEU A 100 1.65 13.17 8.89
C LEU A 100 0.25 13.07 8.29
N LEU A 101 -0.81 13.09 9.09
CA LEU A 101 -2.17 13.13 8.58
C LEU A 101 -2.36 14.38 7.71
N ALA A 102 -3.11 14.22 6.62
CA ALA A 102 -3.53 15.35 5.81
C ALA A 102 -4.53 16.22 6.57
N ASP A 103 -4.45 17.54 6.36
CA ASP A 103 -5.46 18.45 6.84
C ASP A 103 -6.72 18.36 5.97
N MET A 104 -6.55 17.95 4.70
CA MET A 104 -7.63 17.65 3.76
C MET A 104 -7.20 16.56 2.78
N ALA A 105 -8.08 15.59 2.51
CA ALA A 105 -7.97 14.65 1.41
C ALA A 105 -9.11 14.89 0.41
N ILE A 106 -8.76 15.08 -0.87
CA ILE A 106 -9.74 15.28 -1.95
C ILE A 106 -9.77 14.01 -2.79
N ILE A 107 -10.89 13.32 -2.76
CA ILE A 107 -11.10 12.03 -3.42
C ILE A 107 -12.01 12.25 -4.63
N ASP A 108 -11.47 12.06 -5.83
CA ASP A 108 -12.19 12.20 -7.07
C ASP A 108 -11.96 10.97 -7.96
N SER A 109 -13.03 10.25 -8.27
CA SER A 109 -12.97 9.03 -9.09
C SER A 109 -12.54 9.30 -10.53
N SER A 110 -12.65 10.54 -11.01
CA SER A 110 -12.23 10.90 -12.38
C SER A 110 -10.74 10.61 -12.63
N PHE A 111 -9.90 10.64 -11.60
CA PHE A 111 -8.46 10.37 -11.73
C PHE A 111 -8.12 8.90 -12.04
N ILE A 112 -9.05 7.97 -11.83
CA ILE A 112 -8.79 6.54 -12.08
C ILE A 112 -8.88 6.17 -13.56
N TYR A 113 -9.74 6.84 -14.34
CA TYR A 113 -10.11 6.41 -15.70
C TYR A 113 -8.94 6.27 -16.67
N ASN A 114 -7.93 7.12 -16.58
CA ASN A 114 -6.76 7.07 -17.46
C ASN A 114 -5.55 6.38 -16.79
N THR A 115 -5.78 5.59 -15.75
CA THR A 115 -4.70 4.88 -15.07
C THR A 115 -4.32 3.62 -15.85
N PRO A 116 -3.04 3.41 -16.19
CA PRO A 116 -2.61 2.20 -16.89
C PRO A 116 -3.01 0.92 -16.14
N GLU A 117 -3.44 -0.10 -16.86
CA GLU A 117 -3.97 -1.35 -16.30
C GLU A 117 -3.03 -2.00 -15.27
N LYS A 118 -1.72 -2.01 -15.55
CA LYS A 118 -0.72 -2.54 -14.63
C LYS A 118 -0.70 -1.79 -13.29
N ILE A 119 -0.89 -0.47 -13.30
CA ILE A 119 -0.95 0.34 -12.07
C ILE A 119 -2.27 0.07 -11.36
N LEU A 120 -3.39 0.01 -12.09
CA LEU A 120 -4.70 -0.31 -11.53
C LEU A 120 -4.68 -1.65 -10.79
N LYS A 121 -4.22 -2.73 -11.44
CA LYS A 121 -4.14 -4.06 -10.82
C LYS A 121 -3.33 -4.05 -9.53
N ASN A 122 -2.17 -3.41 -9.54
CA ASN A 122 -1.32 -3.31 -8.37
C ASN A 122 -2.00 -2.54 -7.23
N SER A 123 -2.64 -1.41 -7.55
CA SER A 123 -3.36 -0.60 -6.57
C SER A 123 -4.55 -1.36 -5.96
N PHE A 124 -5.31 -2.09 -6.78
CA PHE A 124 -6.46 -2.85 -6.31
C PHE A 124 -6.06 -3.94 -5.32
N ILE A 125 -5.01 -4.70 -5.64
CA ILE A 125 -4.52 -5.75 -4.74
C ILE A 125 -3.92 -5.16 -3.48
N ASP A 126 -3.23 -4.02 -3.55
CA ASP A 126 -2.70 -3.35 -2.36
C ASP A 126 -3.84 -2.97 -1.40
N ALA A 127 -4.90 -2.31 -1.88
CA ALA A 127 -6.07 -1.98 -1.06
C ALA A 127 -6.78 -3.23 -0.50
N LEU A 128 -6.95 -4.28 -1.32
CA LEU A 128 -7.54 -5.55 -0.89
C LEU A 128 -6.71 -6.24 0.21
N ALA A 129 -5.40 -6.28 0.04
CA ALA A 129 -4.48 -6.86 1.01
C ALA A 129 -4.51 -6.07 2.33
N GLN A 130 -4.46 -4.74 2.25
CA GLN A 130 -4.51 -3.85 3.41
C GLN A 130 -5.78 -4.07 4.23
N CYS A 131 -6.96 -4.02 3.61
CA CYS A 131 -8.21 -4.16 4.36
C CYS A 131 -8.42 -5.58 4.89
N SER A 132 -8.09 -6.62 4.12
CA SER A 132 -8.29 -8.00 4.57
C SER A 132 -7.29 -8.40 5.67
N GLU A 133 -6.03 -8.01 5.57
CA GLU A 133 -5.06 -8.20 6.65
C GLU A 133 -5.37 -7.31 7.86
N GLY A 134 -5.81 -6.07 7.64
CA GLY A 134 -6.24 -5.17 8.70
C GLY A 134 -7.41 -5.75 9.51
N TYR A 135 -8.39 -6.37 8.85
CA TYR A 135 -9.49 -7.06 9.51
C TYR A 135 -9.02 -8.21 10.41
N ASP A 136 -8.08 -9.02 9.91
CA ASP A 136 -7.55 -10.18 10.61
C ASP A 136 -6.54 -9.83 11.71
N SER A 137 -6.01 -8.60 11.72
CA SER A 137 -4.91 -8.19 12.59
C SER A 137 -5.28 -8.23 14.09
N LYS A 138 -4.28 -8.45 14.95
CA LYS A 138 -4.48 -8.39 16.41
C LYS A 138 -4.89 -7.00 16.91
N LEU A 139 -4.44 -5.93 16.24
CA LEU A 139 -4.78 -4.56 16.57
C LEU A 139 -6.17 -4.14 16.07
N ALA A 140 -6.86 -5.01 15.32
CA ALA A 140 -8.20 -4.71 14.83
C ALA A 140 -9.21 -4.61 15.98
N ASN A 141 -10.06 -3.61 15.87
CA ASN A 141 -11.21 -3.40 16.75
C ASN A 141 -12.52 -3.38 15.94
N VAL A 142 -13.65 -3.18 16.59
CA VAL A 142 -14.96 -3.20 15.93
C VAL A 142 -15.07 -2.18 14.79
N TYR A 143 -14.48 -0.99 14.95
CA TYR A 143 -14.53 0.07 13.95
C TYR A 143 -13.63 -0.25 12.73
N THR A 144 -12.39 -0.65 13.00
CA THR A 144 -11.45 -1.00 11.92
C THR A 144 -11.92 -2.21 11.15
N ARG A 145 -12.50 -3.23 11.81
CA ARG A 145 -13.11 -4.39 11.14
C ARG A 145 -14.28 -4.00 10.26
N PHE A 146 -15.17 -3.14 10.76
CA PHE A 146 -16.29 -2.62 9.95
C PHE A 146 -15.78 -1.90 8.69
N LEU A 147 -14.80 -1.00 8.83
CA LEU A 147 -14.22 -0.28 7.70
C LEU A 147 -13.54 -1.24 6.71
N CYS A 148 -12.73 -2.18 7.21
CA CYS A 148 -12.02 -3.15 6.39
C CYS A 148 -12.97 -4.10 5.64
N GLU A 149 -14.04 -4.57 6.29
CA GLU A 149 -15.05 -5.42 5.66
C GLU A 149 -15.80 -4.66 4.55
N LYS A 150 -16.20 -3.41 4.80
CA LYS A 150 -16.83 -2.57 3.79
C LYS A 150 -15.87 -2.24 2.65
N ALA A 151 -14.59 -1.97 2.96
CA ALA A 151 -13.56 -1.77 1.96
C ALA A 151 -13.46 -2.97 1.01
N PHE A 152 -13.35 -4.18 1.57
CA PHE A 152 -13.27 -5.40 0.78
C PHE A 152 -14.50 -5.59 -0.11
N TYR A 153 -15.69 -5.35 0.42
CA TYR A 153 -16.94 -5.46 -0.32
C TYR A 153 -16.99 -4.51 -1.54
N TYR A 154 -16.61 -3.23 -1.34
CA TYR A 154 -16.58 -2.26 -2.43
C TYR A 154 -15.51 -2.58 -3.47
N LEU A 155 -14.30 -2.94 -3.03
CA LEU A 155 -13.22 -3.35 -3.93
C LEU A 155 -13.58 -4.59 -4.75
N GLU A 156 -14.15 -5.61 -4.12
CA GLU A 156 -14.59 -6.83 -4.81
C GLU A 156 -15.63 -6.49 -5.89
N LYS A 157 -16.69 -5.74 -5.55
CA LYS A 157 -17.70 -5.29 -6.52
C LYS A 157 -17.07 -4.48 -7.64
N GLY A 158 -16.25 -3.50 -7.29
CA GLY A 158 -15.60 -2.64 -8.26
C GLY A 158 -14.73 -3.41 -9.25
N ILE A 159 -13.96 -4.40 -8.77
CA ILE A 159 -13.12 -5.25 -9.62
C ILE A 159 -13.97 -6.24 -10.44
N GLU A 160 -15.02 -6.81 -9.85
CA GLU A 160 -15.89 -7.77 -10.56
C GLU A 160 -16.67 -7.12 -11.69
N ASN A 161 -17.16 -5.89 -11.51
CA ASN A 161 -18.07 -5.19 -12.42
C ASN A 161 -17.38 -4.06 -13.21
N ASN A 162 -16.10 -3.74 -12.96
CA ASN A 162 -15.38 -2.57 -13.48
C ASN A 162 -16.03 -1.23 -13.06
N GLU A 163 -16.50 -1.16 -11.81
CA GLU A 163 -17.13 0.03 -11.22
C GLU A 163 -16.09 0.85 -10.45
N TYR A 164 -15.52 1.86 -11.08
CA TYR A 164 -14.40 2.62 -10.52
C TYR A 164 -14.75 3.41 -9.25
N GLU A 165 -15.97 3.90 -9.13
CA GLU A 165 -16.46 4.57 -7.92
C GLU A 165 -16.39 3.63 -6.70
N ASN A 166 -16.76 2.37 -6.88
CA ASN A 166 -16.65 1.36 -5.84
C ASN A 166 -15.18 1.09 -5.47
N ILE A 167 -14.27 1.07 -6.45
CA ILE A 167 -12.83 0.90 -6.20
C ILE A 167 -12.29 2.07 -5.38
N VAL A 168 -12.63 3.30 -5.75
CA VAL A 168 -12.20 4.51 -5.06
C VAL A 168 -12.72 4.52 -3.62
N MET A 169 -14.02 4.24 -3.43
CA MET A 169 -14.62 4.13 -2.09
C MET A 169 -13.97 3.02 -1.27
N GLY A 170 -13.75 1.86 -1.86
CA GLY A 170 -13.11 0.73 -1.20
C GLY A 170 -11.67 1.04 -0.79
N SER A 171 -10.89 1.72 -1.64
CA SER A 171 -9.54 2.18 -1.32
C SER A 171 -9.51 3.16 -0.15
N LEU A 172 -10.41 4.15 -0.15
CA LEU A 172 -10.55 5.11 0.95
C LEU A 172 -10.86 4.40 2.28
N LEU A 173 -11.87 3.52 2.28
CA LEU A 173 -12.25 2.77 3.49
C LEU A 173 -11.12 1.82 3.94
N SER A 174 -10.35 1.23 3.01
CA SER A 174 -9.17 0.45 3.32
C SER A 174 -8.14 1.29 4.07
N GLY A 175 -7.80 2.48 3.54
CA GLY A 175 -6.88 3.41 4.18
C GLY A 175 -7.29 3.80 5.61
N LEU A 176 -8.57 4.14 5.80
CA LEU A 176 -9.14 4.46 7.10
C LEU A 176 -9.12 3.26 8.06
N GLY A 177 -9.33 2.05 7.56
CA GLY A 177 -9.32 0.82 8.36
C GLY A 177 -7.91 0.42 8.78
N PHE A 178 -7.06 0.02 7.80
CA PHE A 178 -5.72 -0.50 8.11
C PHE A 178 -4.79 0.56 8.71
N GLY A 179 -4.97 1.83 8.37
CA GLY A 179 -4.20 2.93 8.94
C GLY A 179 -4.27 3.00 10.47
N ASN A 180 -5.28 2.38 11.08
CA ASN A 180 -5.51 2.31 12.51
C ASN A 180 -5.29 0.93 13.15
N CYS A 181 -5.05 -0.13 12.36
CA CYS A 181 -4.80 -1.47 12.89
C CYS A 181 -3.60 -2.17 12.24
N SER A 182 -2.96 -1.54 11.25
CA SER A 182 -1.82 -2.07 10.50
C SER A 182 -2.16 -3.33 9.69
N THR A 183 -1.19 -3.81 8.93
CA THR A 183 -1.24 -5.05 8.14
C THR A 183 -0.45 -6.17 8.82
N THR A 184 -0.32 -7.33 8.20
CA THR A 184 0.20 -8.55 8.81
C THR A 184 1.22 -9.29 7.95
N LEU A 185 1.24 -10.61 7.99
CA LEU A 185 2.22 -11.51 7.37
C LEU A 185 2.36 -11.31 5.85
N GLY A 186 1.28 -11.06 5.12
CA GLY A 186 1.36 -10.88 3.66
C GLY A 186 2.23 -9.67 3.27
N HIS A 187 2.08 -8.56 4.01
CA HIS A 187 2.93 -7.38 3.83
C HIS A 187 4.37 -7.67 4.24
N ALA A 188 4.62 -8.35 5.38
CA ALA A 188 5.97 -8.73 5.79
C ALA A 188 6.68 -9.57 4.72
N LEU A 189 6.00 -10.56 4.15
CA LEU A 189 6.52 -11.39 3.06
C LEU A 189 6.78 -10.58 1.77
N SER A 190 5.98 -9.56 1.48
CA SER A 190 6.04 -8.82 0.21
C SER A 190 7.32 -8.00 0.05
N TYR A 191 7.93 -7.57 1.16
CA TYR A 191 9.09 -6.67 1.12
C TYR A 191 10.31 -7.27 0.45
N VAL A 192 10.59 -8.57 0.63
CA VAL A 192 11.74 -9.20 -0.02
C VAL A 192 11.61 -9.18 -1.54
N PHE A 193 10.41 -9.38 -2.07
CA PHE A 193 10.13 -9.28 -3.51
C PHE A 193 10.18 -7.83 -4.00
N SER A 194 9.63 -6.91 -3.22
CA SER A 194 9.64 -5.48 -3.57
C SER A 194 11.05 -4.90 -3.59
N ASN A 195 11.96 -5.38 -2.74
CA ASN A 195 13.37 -5.01 -2.75
C ASN A 195 14.11 -5.55 -4.00
N GLU A 196 13.61 -6.62 -4.61
CA GLU A 196 14.11 -7.18 -5.87
C GLU A 196 13.48 -6.55 -7.13
N GLY A 197 12.64 -5.52 -6.95
CA GLY A 197 12.03 -4.76 -8.05
C GLY A 197 10.64 -5.23 -8.47
N VAL A 198 10.04 -6.22 -7.80
CA VAL A 198 8.64 -6.58 -8.00
C VAL A 198 7.76 -5.46 -7.45
N SER A 199 6.77 -5.00 -8.21
CA SER A 199 5.85 -3.97 -7.71
C SER A 199 5.06 -4.48 -6.50
N HIS A 200 4.79 -3.59 -5.55
CA HIS A 200 4.26 -3.96 -4.23
C HIS A 200 2.95 -4.76 -4.31
N GLY A 201 1.95 -4.25 -5.03
CA GLY A 201 0.68 -4.96 -5.22
C GLY A 201 0.85 -6.31 -5.94
N HIS A 202 1.80 -6.41 -6.90
CA HIS A 202 2.11 -7.69 -7.54
C HIS A 202 2.66 -8.72 -6.54
N ALA A 203 3.57 -8.30 -5.66
CA ALA A 203 4.07 -9.18 -4.60
C ALA A 203 2.94 -9.59 -3.65
N LEU A 204 2.07 -8.63 -3.25
CA LEU A 204 0.93 -8.88 -2.37
C LEU A 204 -0.10 -9.86 -2.96
N ALA A 205 -0.27 -9.89 -4.28
CA ALA A 205 -1.15 -10.88 -4.91
C ALA A 205 -0.82 -12.33 -4.49
N PHE A 206 0.46 -12.65 -4.33
CA PHE A 206 0.91 -13.98 -3.93
C PHE A 206 1.10 -14.09 -2.42
N THR A 207 1.75 -13.13 -1.80
CA THR A 207 2.09 -13.20 -0.37
C THR A 207 0.87 -13.10 0.52
N THR A 208 -0.10 -12.22 0.20
CA THR A 208 -1.35 -12.12 0.96
C THR A 208 -2.27 -13.31 0.73
N THR A 209 -2.31 -13.88 -0.49
CA THR A 209 -3.05 -15.14 -0.72
C THR A 209 -2.56 -16.24 0.22
N LEU A 210 -1.24 -16.41 0.37
CA LEU A 210 -0.67 -17.41 1.26
C LEU A 210 -0.83 -17.04 2.75
N SER A 211 -0.68 -15.76 3.09
CA SER A 211 -0.95 -15.24 4.44
C SER A 211 -2.38 -15.54 4.88
N HIS A 212 -3.37 -15.27 4.03
CA HIS A 212 -4.77 -15.58 4.32
C HIS A 212 -5.02 -17.06 4.53
N ARG A 213 -4.40 -17.91 3.71
CA ARG A 213 -4.51 -19.33 3.90
C ARG A 213 -3.88 -19.78 5.22
N PHE A 214 -2.65 -19.33 5.52
CA PHE A 214 -1.95 -19.61 6.77
C PHE A 214 -2.78 -19.17 7.99
N ASN A 215 -3.36 -17.99 7.93
CA ASN A 215 -4.16 -17.38 9.00
C ASN A 215 -5.59 -17.95 9.10
N LYS A 216 -6.04 -18.77 8.16
CA LYS A 216 -7.44 -19.22 8.00
C LYS A 216 -8.40 -18.04 7.89
N SER A 217 -8.02 -17.01 7.12
CA SER A 217 -8.81 -15.80 6.91
C SER A 217 -10.12 -16.11 6.20
N ILE A 218 -11.19 -15.41 6.63
CA ILE A 218 -12.50 -15.47 5.96
C ILE A 218 -12.45 -14.91 4.53
N PHE A 219 -11.42 -14.12 4.21
CA PHE A 219 -11.23 -13.53 2.88
C PHE A 219 -10.47 -14.43 1.90
N PHE A 220 -9.87 -15.53 2.34
CA PHE A 220 -8.97 -16.35 1.52
C PHE A 220 -9.55 -16.66 0.13
N SER A 221 -10.70 -17.31 0.07
CA SER A 221 -11.29 -17.77 -1.20
C SER A 221 -11.67 -16.62 -2.12
N ARG A 222 -12.22 -15.52 -1.56
CA ARG A 222 -12.61 -14.33 -2.29
C ARG A 222 -11.39 -13.59 -2.83
N PHE A 223 -10.37 -13.38 -2.00
CA PHE A 223 -9.11 -12.75 -2.38
C PHE A 223 -8.42 -13.53 -3.50
N GLN A 224 -8.29 -14.86 -3.35
CA GLN A 224 -7.70 -15.74 -4.38
C GLN A 224 -8.45 -15.65 -5.72
N LYS A 225 -9.79 -15.63 -5.71
CA LYS A 225 -10.62 -15.45 -6.91
C LYS A 225 -10.29 -14.14 -7.63
N LEU A 226 -10.17 -13.04 -6.89
CA LEU A 226 -9.84 -11.73 -7.45
C LEU A 226 -8.42 -11.67 -8.01
N VAL A 227 -7.44 -12.27 -7.32
CA VAL A 227 -6.06 -12.39 -7.83
C VAL A 227 -6.02 -13.17 -9.14
N LYS A 228 -6.74 -14.30 -9.23
CA LYS A 228 -6.86 -15.08 -10.48
C LYS A 228 -7.51 -14.26 -11.60
N LYS A 229 -8.59 -13.51 -11.30
CA LYS A 229 -9.25 -12.63 -12.28
C LYS A 229 -8.31 -11.56 -12.82
N LEU A 230 -7.52 -10.94 -11.95
CA LEU A 230 -6.57 -9.88 -12.33
C LEU A 230 -5.34 -10.41 -13.08
N ASN A 231 -5.14 -11.72 -13.13
CA ASN A 231 -4.14 -12.43 -13.92
C ASN A 231 -2.72 -11.86 -13.77
N PHE A 232 -2.17 -11.98 -12.57
CA PHE A 232 -0.78 -11.60 -12.31
C PHE A 232 0.20 -12.68 -12.80
N GLU A 233 1.31 -12.24 -13.40
CA GLU A 233 2.43 -13.12 -13.73
C GLU A 233 3.07 -13.67 -12.44
N LYS A 234 3.62 -14.89 -12.54
CA LYS A 234 4.32 -15.52 -11.41
C LYS A 234 5.51 -14.67 -10.99
N ILE A 235 5.70 -14.52 -9.69
CA ILE A 235 6.87 -13.86 -9.12
C ILE A 235 7.96 -14.87 -8.78
N GLN A 236 9.21 -14.41 -8.81
CA GLN A 236 10.37 -15.21 -8.43
C GLN A 236 11.13 -14.51 -7.32
N LEU A 237 11.66 -15.28 -6.39
CA LEU A 237 12.58 -14.81 -5.36
C LEU A 237 14.01 -15.13 -5.80
N LYS A 238 14.83 -14.10 -5.94
CA LYS A 238 16.27 -14.23 -6.30
C LYS A 238 17.12 -14.56 -5.09
N LEU A 239 16.78 -13.94 -3.95
CA LEU A 239 17.45 -14.22 -2.68
C LEU A 239 17.35 -15.70 -2.29
N ASN A 240 18.32 -16.16 -1.52
CA ASN A 240 18.22 -17.44 -0.83
C ASN A 240 17.05 -17.38 0.17
N VAL A 241 16.26 -18.46 0.27
CA VAL A 241 15.09 -18.52 1.14
C VAL A 241 15.45 -18.32 2.62
N GLU A 242 16.58 -18.84 3.07
CA GLU A 242 17.07 -18.62 4.44
C GLU A 242 17.37 -17.14 4.71
N GLU A 243 18.11 -16.47 3.81
CA GLU A 243 18.41 -15.05 3.92
C GLU A 243 17.14 -14.20 3.89
N ALA A 244 16.21 -14.51 2.98
CA ALA A 244 14.92 -13.85 2.90
C ALA A 244 14.12 -14.02 4.20
N SER A 245 14.14 -15.23 4.79
CA SER A 245 13.45 -15.49 6.05
C SER A 245 14.00 -14.69 7.22
N GLU A 246 15.32 -14.51 7.28
CA GLU A 246 15.97 -13.66 8.31
C GLU A 246 15.60 -12.19 8.17
N LEU A 247 15.46 -11.69 6.93
CA LEU A 247 15.01 -10.32 6.68
C LEU A 247 13.56 -10.12 7.12
N ILE A 248 12.69 -11.07 6.78
CA ILE A 248 11.27 -11.02 7.15
C ILE A 248 11.10 -11.08 8.67
N LEU A 249 11.88 -11.90 9.38
CA LEU A 249 11.82 -12.01 10.85
C LEU A 249 12.16 -10.71 11.59
N LYS A 250 12.83 -9.77 10.93
CA LYS A 250 13.11 -8.43 11.48
C LYS A 250 11.89 -7.52 11.46
N ASP A 251 10.89 -7.83 10.65
CA ASP A 251 9.65 -7.07 10.54
C ASP A 251 8.67 -7.42 11.68
N LYS A 252 9.09 -7.12 12.90
CA LYS A 252 8.29 -7.38 14.11
C LYS A 252 6.92 -6.73 14.07
N LYS A 253 6.82 -5.53 13.50
CA LYS A 253 5.56 -4.79 13.43
C LYS A 253 4.44 -5.61 12.78
N HIS A 254 4.69 -6.23 11.63
CA HIS A 254 3.69 -7.00 10.91
C HIS A 254 3.54 -8.42 11.48
N LEU A 255 4.65 -9.05 11.88
CA LEU A 255 4.62 -10.42 12.42
C LEU A 255 3.94 -10.50 13.80
N ASP A 256 4.21 -9.54 14.69
CA ASP A 256 3.60 -9.51 16.02
C ASP A 256 2.10 -9.14 15.94
N ASN A 257 1.70 -8.40 14.89
CA ASN A 257 0.31 -8.05 14.59
C ASN A 257 -0.46 -9.19 13.89
N ASN A 258 0.23 -10.21 13.39
CA ASN A 258 -0.41 -11.33 12.70
C ASN A 258 -1.28 -12.14 13.68
N PRO A 259 -2.51 -12.58 13.31
CA PRO A 259 -3.42 -13.26 14.21
C PRO A 259 -2.87 -14.60 14.75
N ARG A 260 -2.03 -15.28 13.96
CA ARG A 260 -1.34 -16.51 14.35
C ARG A 260 0.16 -16.24 14.54
N LEU A 261 0.77 -16.96 15.47
CA LEU A 261 2.22 -16.93 15.64
C LEU A 261 2.89 -17.41 14.34
N VAL A 262 3.88 -16.65 13.89
CA VAL A 262 4.66 -16.96 12.69
C VAL A 262 6.07 -17.35 13.10
N THR A 263 6.48 -18.56 12.74
CA THR A 263 7.83 -19.06 12.98
C THR A 263 8.72 -18.92 11.74
N LYS A 264 10.04 -19.01 11.90
CA LYS A 264 10.98 -19.07 10.76
C LYS A 264 10.63 -20.20 9.80
N LYS A 265 10.21 -21.37 10.32
CA LYS A 265 9.82 -22.53 9.51
C LYS A 265 8.61 -22.21 8.63
N ASP A 266 7.63 -21.49 9.18
CA ASP A 266 6.45 -21.06 8.42
C ASP A 266 6.84 -20.13 7.27
N ILE A 267 7.70 -19.14 7.54
CA ILE A 267 8.18 -18.20 6.50
C ILE A 267 8.89 -18.95 5.39
N ILE A 268 9.82 -19.85 5.71
CA ILE A 268 10.54 -20.68 4.74
C ILE A 268 9.58 -21.52 3.89
N LEU A 269 8.58 -22.14 4.52
CA LEU A 269 7.55 -22.90 3.81
C LEU A 269 6.77 -22.03 2.82
N LEU A 270 6.30 -20.87 3.26
CA LEU A 270 5.54 -19.92 2.42
C LEU A 270 6.37 -19.42 1.24
N LEU A 271 7.65 -19.05 1.47
CA LEU A 271 8.56 -18.63 0.40
C LEU A 271 8.84 -19.75 -0.62
N ASN A 272 9.01 -20.99 -0.16
CA ASN A 272 9.18 -22.15 -1.04
C ASN A 272 7.93 -22.41 -1.92
N ILE A 273 6.74 -22.22 -1.37
CA ILE A 273 5.49 -22.32 -2.13
C ILE A 273 5.47 -21.28 -3.26
N ILE A 274 5.82 -20.02 -2.98
CA ILE A 274 5.92 -18.98 -4.02
C ILE A 274 6.96 -19.36 -5.07
N LYS A 275 8.15 -19.78 -4.64
CA LYS A 275 9.25 -20.16 -5.53
C LYS A 275 8.91 -21.34 -6.44
N SER A 276 8.09 -22.28 -5.97
CA SER A 276 7.63 -23.42 -6.77
C SER A 276 6.64 -23.04 -7.86
N GLY A 277 6.13 -21.81 -7.87
CA GLY A 277 5.11 -21.32 -8.80
C GLY A 277 3.72 -21.92 -8.58
N LYS A 278 3.51 -22.65 -7.49
CA LYS A 278 2.23 -23.32 -7.14
C LYS A 278 1.33 -22.51 -6.20
N SER A 279 1.70 -21.29 -5.87
CA SER A 279 1.10 -20.47 -4.81
C SER A 279 -0.41 -20.23 -4.93
N LEU A 280 -0.97 -20.25 -6.14
CA LEU A 280 -2.40 -20.04 -6.37
C LEU A 280 -3.23 -21.34 -6.50
N ASP A 281 -2.57 -22.48 -6.69
CA ASP A 281 -3.24 -23.76 -6.99
C ASP A 281 -3.19 -24.76 -5.84
N ILE A 282 -2.41 -24.49 -4.80
CA ILE A 282 -2.25 -25.44 -3.68
C ILE A 282 -3.43 -25.32 -2.72
N LEU A 283 -4.36 -26.23 -2.81
CA LEU A 283 -5.54 -26.28 -1.95
C LEU A 283 -5.30 -27.02 -0.59
N ASP A 284 -4.30 -27.91 -0.44
CA ASP A 284 -4.31 -28.91 0.64
C ASP A 284 -3.05 -29.05 1.53
N THR A 285 -2.14 -28.07 1.58
CA THR A 285 -0.87 -28.26 2.32
C THR A 285 -0.83 -27.71 3.74
N PHE A 286 -1.91 -27.14 4.25
CA PHE A 286 -2.01 -26.64 5.63
C PHE A 286 -3.20 -27.28 6.36
N SER A 287 -3.10 -28.57 6.64
CA SER A 287 -4.01 -29.28 7.57
C SER A 287 -3.56 -29.04 9.02
#